data_27bcb3ba24157cdd966b21690aabdbc5
#
_entry.id   27bcb3ba24157cdd966b21690aabdbc5
#
_cell.length_a   1.000
_cell.length_b   1.000
_cell.length_c   1.000
_cell.angle_alpha   90.00
_cell.angle_beta   90.00
_cell.angle_gamma   90.00
#
_symmetry.space_group_name_H-M   'P 1'
#
loop_
_entity.id
_entity.type
_entity.pdbx_description
1 polymer ?
#
loop_
_entity_poly.entity_id
_entity_poly.type
_entity_poly.pdbx_seq_one_letter_code
_entity_poly.pdbx_strand_id
1 'polypeptide(L)'
;MSMTPIARAVAFAALGSSITVPTLAHAEFIKDSKASIELRNFYFNRDFRQEGASQSKAEEWAQGFLLRYESGYTEGLFGLGVDALGLLGVRLDSSPERSGSGLLPYSTSDRRAAHDYSSLGLTAKLRVSHSTLKIGSLMPRLPVVQFNDTRLHPQTFQGGLLEVNEIDGLALQFGQLRQVKQRDSTNAEDLGITRGNKRNVLAGRHPGSDRFDFAGGTYRWSERLSSSYHYANL
;
A
#
# COMPACT_ATOMS: atom_id res chain seq x y z
N MET A 1 -11.50 32.94 -12.33
CA MET A 1 -10.32 32.17 -11.89
C MET A 1 -10.80 30.78 -11.47
N SER A 2 -10.53 29.75 -12.27
CA SER A 2 -10.91 28.37 -11.96
C SER A 2 -9.85 27.78 -11.02
N MET A 3 -10.26 27.41 -9.82
CA MET A 3 -9.38 26.71 -8.87
C MET A 3 -9.00 25.35 -9.44
N THR A 4 -7.71 25.01 -9.37
CA THR A 4 -7.17 23.74 -9.80
C THR A 4 -7.72 22.57 -8.96
N PRO A 5 -7.79 21.33 -9.48
CA PRO A 5 -8.36 20.18 -8.77
C PRO A 5 -7.68 19.85 -7.43
N ILE A 6 -6.42 20.23 -7.26
CA ILE A 6 -5.65 20.08 -6.00
C ILE A 6 -6.24 20.94 -4.88
N ALA A 7 -6.69 22.17 -5.18
CA ALA A 7 -7.30 23.06 -4.20
C ALA A 7 -8.68 22.56 -3.70
N ARG A 8 -9.36 21.74 -4.50
CA ARG A 8 -10.65 21.13 -4.11
C ARG A 8 -10.50 19.95 -3.16
N ALA A 9 -9.43 19.17 -3.27
CA ALA A 9 -9.19 18.03 -2.39
C ALA A 9 -8.84 18.46 -0.94
N VAL A 10 -8.17 19.61 -0.78
CA VAL A 10 -7.82 20.15 0.54
C VAL A 10 -9.01 20.83 1.22
N ALA A 11 -9.95 21.40 0.45
CA ALA A 11 -11.10 22.10 1.00
C ALA A 11 -12.22 21.19 1.55
N PHE A 12 -12.29 19.91 1.11
CA PHE A 12 -13.29 18.96 1.61
C PHE A 12 -12.93 18.31 2.94
N ALA A 13 -11.68 18.43 3.40
CA ALA A 13 -11.25 17.91 4.71
C ALA A 13 -11.68 18.78 5.91
N ALA A 14 -12.27 19.97 5.66
CA ALA A 14 -12.59 20.96 6.70
C ALA A 14 -14.06 21.01 7.14
N LEU A 15 -14.96 20.19 6.57
CA LEU A 15 -16.36 20.11 7.01
C LEU A 15 -16.53 18.98 8.02
N GLY A 16 -16.12 19.28 9.27
CA GLY A 16 -16.31 18.42 10.41
C GLY A 16 -17.77 18.33 10.85
N SER A 17 -18.36 17.16 10.80
CA SER A 17 -19.43 16.79 11.71
C SER A 17 -18.84 16.62 13.10
N SER A 18 -19.27 17.44 14.06
CA SER A 18 -18.90 17.34 15.47
C SER A 18 -19.48 16.04 16.07
N ILE A 19 -18.73 14.95 15.95
CA ILE A 19 -18.93 13.78 16.80
C ILE A 19 -18.37 14.16 18.16
N THR A 20 -19.21 14.37 19.16
CA THR A 20 -18.81 14.56 20.55
C THR A 20 -18.25 13.24 21.07
N VAL A 21 -16.96 13.02 20.88
CA VAL A 21 -16.21 11.94 21.52
C VAL A 21 -15.80 12.45 22.92
N PRO A 22 -15.95 11.66 24.00
CA PRO A 22 -15.60 12.09 25.34
C PRO A 22 -14.12 12.49 25.40
N THR A 23 -13.86 13.63 26.02
CA THR A 23 -12.56 14.34 26.01
C THR A 23 -11.36 13.55 26.55
N LEU A 24 -11.57 12.51 27.36
CA LEU A 24 -10.51 11.65 27.88
C LEU A 24 -9.97 10.67 26.83
N ALA A 25 -10.84 10.09 25.99
CA ALA A 25 -10.43 9.21 24.91
C ALA A 25 -9.60 9.91 23.81
N HIS A 26 -9.70 11.23 23.71
CA HIS A 26 -8.92 12.04 22.78
C HIS A 26 -7.44 12.17 23.18
N ALA A 27 -7.11 12.19 24.46
CA ALA A 27 -5.76 12.50 24.93
C ALA A 27 -4.76 11.38 24.56
N GLU A 28 -5.11 10.12 24.78
CA GLU A 28 -4.22 8.99 24.43
C GLU A 28 -4.21 8.72 22.93
N PHE A 29 -5.38 8.80 22.28
CA PHE A 29 -5.46 8.64 20.83
C PHE A 29 -4.50 9.58 20.09
N ILE A 30 -4.44 10.87 20.47
CA ILE A 30 -3.54 11.85 19.87
C ILE A 30 -2.11 11.69 20.37
N LYS A 31 -1.93 11.48 21.66
CA LYS A 31 -0.62 11.36 22.30
C LYS A 31 0.22 10.22 21.74
N ASP A 32 -0.42 9.09 21.45
CA ASP A 32 0.23 7.90 20.90
C ASP A 32 0.26 7.89 19.35
N SER A 33 -0.28 8.93 18.73
CA SER A 33 -0.25 9.06 17.28
C SER A 33 1.15 9.39 16.78
N LYS A 34 1.48 8.83 15.61
CA LYS A 34 2.74 9.08 14.92
C LYS A 34 2.47 9.60 13.53
N ALA A 35 3.18 10.64 13.14
CA ALA A 35 3.17 11.15 11.79
C ALA A 35 4.60 11.21 11.25
N SER A 36 4.78 10.80 10.01
CA SER A 36 6.06 10.88 9.32
C SER A 36 5.87 11.27 7.87
N ILE A 37 6.82 12.01 7.34
CA ILE A 37 6.93 12.27 5.91
C ILE A 37 8.26 11.71 5.42
N GLU A 38 8.20 10.93 4.36
CA GLU A 38 9.35 10.39 3.67
C GLU A 38 9.45 11.02 2.28
N LEU A 39 10.63 11.52 1.94
CA LEU A 39 10.93 12.12 0.65
C LEU A 39 11.79 11.14 -0.12
N ARG A 40 11.33 10.70 -1.31
CA ARG A 40 12.06 9.78 -2.19
C ARG A 40 12.43 10.47 -3.49
N ASN A 41 13.69 10.78 -3.68
CA ASN A 41 14.22 11.17 -4.98
C ASN A 41 14.69 9.92 -5.71
N PHE A 42 14.06 9.58 -6.85
CA PHE A 42 14.33 8.33 -7.55
C PHE A 42 14.67 8.60 -9.02
N TYR A 43 15.88 8.27 -9.39
CA TYR A 43 16.33 8.20 -10.78
C TYR A 43 16.44 6.72 -11.20
N PHE A 44 15.81 6.38 -12.30
CA PHE A 44 15.84 5.03 -12.85
C PHE A 44 16.36 5.05 -14.28
N ASN A 45 17.34 4.19 -14.56
CA ASN A 45 17.87 3.99 -15.90
C ASN A 45 18.00 2.49 -16.18
N ARG A 46 17.47 2.05 -17.32
CA ARG A 46 17.66 0.71 -17.87
C ARG A 46 17.97 0.83 -19.36
N ASP A 47 19.12 0.34 -19.75
CA ASP A 47 19.55 0.27 -21.14
C ASP A 47 19.14 -1.09 -21.75
N PHE A 48 18.43 -1.06 -22.87
CA PHE A 48 17.98 -2.25 -23.59
C PHE A 48 18.91 -2.49 -24.80
N ARG A 49 19.85 -3.41 -24.62
CA ARG A 49 20.90 -3.73 -25.62
C ARG A 49 20.51 -4.84 -26.58
N GLN A 50 19.27 -5.34 -26.50
CA GLN A 50 18.77 -6.40 -27.39
C GLN A 50 18.41 -5.82 -28.76
N GLU A 51 18.84 -6.50 -29.83
CA GLU A 51 18.35 -6.22 -31.17
C GLU A 51 16.82 -6.38 -31.22
N GLY A 52 16.14 -5.42 -31.87
CA GLY A 52 14.67 -5.42 -31.99
C GLY A 52 13.94 -4.93 -30.74
N ALA A 53 14.62 -4.39 -29.75
CA ALA A 53 13.96 -3.74 -28.61
C ALA A 53 13.10 -2.56 -29.11
N SER A 54 11.87 -2.44 -28.57
CA SER A 54 10.91 -1.38 -28.94
C SER A 54 11.38 0.03 -28.56
N GLN A 55 12.36 0.14 -27.66
CA GLN A 55 13.05 1.36 -27.27
C GLN A 55 14.46 1.00 -26.76
N SER A 56 15.39 1.95 -26.88
CA SER A 56 16.80 1.74 -26.50
C SER A 56 17.01 1.77 -24.98
N LYS A 57 16.20 2.54 -24.25
CA LYS A 57 16.31 2.68 -22.80
C LYS A 57 14.98 3.03 -22.16
N ALA A 58 14.85 2.74 -20.85
CA ALA A 58 13.85 3.34 -19.98
C ALA A 58 14.56 4.19 -18.94
N GLU A 59 14.28 5.50 -18.90
CA GLU A 59 14.97 6.45 -18.06
C GLU A 59 13.98 7.50 -17.58
N GLU A 60 13.79 7.57 -16.27
CA GLU A 60 12.84 8.49 -15.64
C GLU A 60 13.40 8.99 -14.31
N TRP A 61 13.07 10.22 -13.97
CA TRP A 61 13.40 10.85 -12.70
C TRP A 61 12.15 11.41 -12.06
N ALA A 62 11.95 11.10 -10.79
CA ALA A 62 10.75 11.49 -10.06
C ALA A 62 11.03 11.76 -8.59
N GLN A 63 10.19 12.62 -7.99
CA GLN A 63 10.16 12.90 -6.57
C GLN A 63 8.88 12.33 -5.96
N GLY A 64 9.02 11.53 -4.91
CA GLY A 64 7.92 11.00 -4.10
C GLY A 64 7.84 11.70 -2.74
N PHE A 65 6.60 11.87 -2.27
CA PHE A 65 6.26 12.32 -0.93
C PHE A 65 5.33 11.28 -0.32
N LEU A 66 5.73 10.68 0.80
CA LEU A 66 4.96 9.64 1.47
C LEU A 66 4.65 10.12 2.89
N LEU A 67 3.40 10.49 3.11
CA LEU A 67 2.88 10.87 4.43
C LEU A 67 2.29 9.63 5.08
N ARG A 68 2.79 9.25 6.25
CA ARG A 68 2.21 8.20 7.09
C ARG A 68 1.70 8.82 8.37
N TYR A 69 0.47 8.50 8.69
CA TYR A 69 -0.13 8.81 9.97
C TYR A 69 -0.65 7.51 10.58
N GLU A 70 -0.26 7.23 11.80
CA GLU A 70 -0.73 6.11 12.61
C GLU A 70 -1.33 6.68 13.88
N SER A 71 -2.64 6.55 14.07
CA SER A 71 -3.25 6.99 15.32
C SER A 71 -2.87 6.07 16.49
N GLY A 72 -2.96 6.58 17.70
CA GLY A 72 -3.13 5.73 18.87
C GLY A 72 -4.46 4.96 18.83
N TYR A 73 -4.81 4.33 19.93
CA TYR A 73 -6.10 3.68 20.12
C TYR A 73 -6.92 4.42 21.17
N THR A 74 -8.23 4.38 21.03
CA THR A 74 -9.12 4.83 22.11
C THR A 74 -8.95 3.92 23.34
N GLU A 75 -9.18 4.48 24.53
CA GLU A 75 -9.20 3.72 25.77
C GLU A 75 -10.41 2.77 25.82
N GLY A 76 -10.29 1.73 26.64
CA GLY A 76 -11.33 0.76 26.93
C GLY A 76 -11.02 -0.65 26.43
N LEU A 77 -11.99 -1.54 26.60
CA LEU A 77 -11.87 -2.95 26.19
C LEU A 77 -11.65 -3.08 24.67
N PHE A 78 -12.24 -2.17 23.92
CA PHE A 78 -12.12 -2.08 22.46
C PHE A 78 -11.39 -0.78 22.10
N GLY A 79 -10.13 -0.89 21.73
CA GLY A 79 -9.36 0.25 21.22
C GLY A 79 -9.63 0.46 19.73
N LEU A 80 -10.12 1.63 19.35
CA LEU A 80 -10.33 2.02 17.96
C LEU A 80 -9.20 2.94 17.51
N GLY A 81 -8.78 2.80 16.26
CA GLY A 81 -7.76 3.65 15.66
C GLY A 81 -7.92 3.76 14.14
N VAL A 82 -7.19 4.68 13.54
CA VAL A 82 -7.15 4.90 12.10
C VAL A 82 -5.73 5.25 11.64
N ASP A 83 -5.29 4.62 10.56
CA ASP A 83 -4.04 4.98 9.89
C ASP A 83 -4.35 5.61 8.53
N ALA A 84 -3.48 6.49 8.08
CA ALA A 84 -3.56 7.12 6.77
C ALA A 84 -2.20 7.07 6.06
N LEU A 85 -2.23 6.76 4.76
CA LEU A 85 -1.09 6.76 3.87
C LEU A 85 -1.37 7.68 2.69
N GLY A 86 -0.79 8.88 2.71
CA GLY A 86 -0.83 9.84 1.61
C GLY A 86 0.41 9.65 0.72
N LEU A 87 0.20 9.49 -0.58
CA LEU A 87 1.26 9.32 -1.57
C LEU A 87 1.12 10.38 -2.65
N LEU A 88 2.21 11.07 -2.98
CA LEU A 88 2.29 12.01 -4.10
C LEU A 88 3.61 11.76 -4.84
N GLY A 89 3.52 11.45 -6.12
CA GLY A 89 4.67 11.35 -7.02
C GLY A 89 4.65 12.46 -8.05
N VAL A 90 5.78 13.10 -8.27
CA VAL A 90 5.95 14.20 -9.23
C VAL A 90 7.08 13.83 -10.19
N ARG A 91 6.80 13.90 -11.48
CA ARG A 91 7.80 13.70 -12.52
C ARG A 91 8.77 14.88 -12.56
N LEU A 92 10.05 14.60 -12.47
CA LEU A 92 11.11 15.58 -12.69
C LEU A 92 11.60 15.54 -14.13
N ASP A 93 11.78 14.31 -14.68
CA ASP A 93 12.20 14.12 -16.06
C ASP A 93 11.67 12.78 -16.63
N SER A 94 11.17 12.82 -17.87
CA SER A 94 10.76 11.69 -18.70
C SER A 94 10.44 12.16 -20.12
N SER A 95 10.55 11.29 -21.11
CA SER A 95 10.08 11.53 -22.48
C SER A 95 9.45 10.27 -23.09
N PRO A 96 8.65 10.39 -24.17
CA PRO A 96 7.99 9.23 -24.79
C PRO A 96 8.95 8.13 -25.22
N GLU A 97 10.18 8.48 -25.63
CA GLU A 97 11.19 7.54 -26.14
C GLU A 97 11.84 6.71 -25.02
N ARG A 98 11.73 7.17 -23.75
CA ARG A 98 12.42 6.55 -22.61
C ARG A 98 11.54 6.36 -21.38
N SER A 99 10.21 6.50 -21.53
CA SER A 99 9.23 6.26 -20.46
C SER A 99 8.97 4.77 -20.21
N GLY A 100 8.14 4.47 -19.23
CA GLY A 100 7.73 3.09 -18.92
C GLY A 100 8.70 2.32 -18.05
N SER A 101 9.48 3.00 -17.20
CA SER A 101 10.36 2.37 -16.22
C SER A 101 9.60 1.67 -15.07
N GLY A 102 8.31 1.98 -14.92
CA GLY A 102 7.50 1.58 -13.77
C GLY A 102 7.73 2.46 -12.54
N LEU A 103 8.32 3.64 -12.73
CA LEU A 103 8.47 4.66 -11.70
C LEU A 103 7.24 5.55 -11.61
N LEU A 104 6.67 5.91 -12.76
CA LEU A 104 5.50 6.76 -12.94
C LEU A 104 4.37 6.01 -13.66
N PRO A 105 3.11 6.38 -13.45
CA PRO A 105 2.02 5.91 -14.28
C PRO A 105 2.30 6.20 -15.75
N TYR A 106 2.02 5.22 -16.60
CA TYR A 106 2.40 5.26 -18.00
C TYR A 106 1.20 4.98 -18.90
N SER A 107 0.95 5.89 -19.84
CA SER A 107 -0.03 5.70 -20.90
C SER A 107 0.60 4.93 -22.07
N THR A 108 -0.05 3.86 -22.48
CA THR A 108 0.42 3.05 -23.62
C THR A 108 0.06 3.66 -24.97
N SER A 109 -0.92 4.57 -25.03
CA SER A 109 -1.41 5.17 -26.28
C SER A 109 -0.47 6.25 -26.81
N ASP A 110 0.03 7.11 -25.94
CA ASP A 110 0.91 8.24 -26.29
C ASP A 110 2.34 8.08 -25.76
N ARG A 111 2.61 6.96 -25.07
CA ARG A 111 3.91 6.62 -24.47
C ARG A 111 4.42 7.67 -23.49
N ARG A 112 3.52 8.33 -22.76
CA ARG A 112 3.90 9.38 -21.83
C ARG A 112 3.70 8.95 -20.39
N ALA A 113 4.66 9.29 -19.56
CA ALA A 113 4.53 9.20 -18.12
C ALA A 113 3.68 10.37 -17.59
N ALA A 114 2.85 10.10 -16.58
CA ALA A 114 2.08 11.13 -15.89
C ALA A 114 2.99 12.25 -15.33
N HIS A 115 2.48 13.46 -15.25
CA HIS A 115 3.19 14.58 -14.62
C HIS A 115 3.24 14.42 -13.11
N ASP A 116 2.14 14.01 -12.55
CA ASP A 116 1.98 13.70 -11.14
C ASP A 116 0.96 12.58 -10.96
N TYR A 117 0.97 11.96 -9.80
CA TYR A 117 -0.03 11.00 -9.37
C TYR A 117 -0.08 10.93 -7.85
N SER A 118 -1.26 10.75 -7.31
CA SER A 118 -1.46 10.73 -5.86
C SER A 118 -2.49 9.69 -5.46
N SER A 119 -2.42 9.26 -4.21
CA SER A 119 -3.43 8.41 -3.60
C SER A 119 -3.47 8.60 -2.10
N LEU A 120 -4.65 8.35 -1.52
CA LEU A 120 -4.85 8.29 -0.07
C LEU A 120 -5.37 6.90 0.27
N GLY A 121 -4.68 6.20 1.15
CA GLY A 121 -5.10 4.95 1.75
C GLY A 121 -5.48 5.18 3.21
N LEU A 122 -6.63 4.65 3.63
CA LEU A 122 -7.08 4.66 5.01
C LEU A 122 -7.19 3.24 5.54
N THR A 123 -6.91 3.06 6.82
CA THR A 123 -7.00 1.76 7.52
C THR A 123 -7.66 1.98 8.87
N ALA A 124 -8.84 1.40 9.07
CA ALA A 124 -9.47 1.31 10.38
C ALA A 124 -8.78 0.21 11.19
N LYS A 125 -8.57 0.45 12.48
CA LYS A 125 -7.95 -0.48 13.43
C LYS A 125 -8.87 -0.73 14.61
N LEU A 126 -8.99 -2.00 15.00
CA LEU A 126 -9.64 -2.43 16.24
C LEU A 126 -8.66 -3.28 17.04
N ARG A 127 -8.41 -2.93 18.28
CA ARG A 127 -7.59 -3.70 19.21
C ARG A 127 -8.46 -4.24 20.35
N VAL A 128 -8.30 -5.52 20.63
CA VAL A 128 -8.89 -6.18 21.80
C VAL A 128 -7.79 -7.00 22.43
N SER A 129 -7.45 -6.72 23.70
CA SER A 129 -6.32 -7.36 24.37
C SER A 129 -5.03 -7.26 23.53
N HIS A 130 -4.41 -8.36 23.15
CA HIS A 130 -3.22 -8.44 22.30
C HIS A 130 -3.53 -8.75 20.82
N SER A 131 -4.81 -8.70 20.46
CA SER A 131 -5.26 -8.94 19.08
C SER A 131 -5.63 -7.66 18.36
N THR A 132 -5.31 -7.57 17.09
CA THR A 132 -5.58 -6.37 16.27
C THR A 132 -6.20 -6.77 14.92
N LEU A 133 -7.34 -6.15 14.60
CA LEU A 133 -7.96 -6.21 13.28
C LEU A 133 -7.69 -4.90 12.55
N LYS A 134 -7.20 -5.00 11.31
CA LYS A 134 -6.97 -3.87 10.38
C LYS A 134 -7.82 -4.06 9.13
N ILE A 135 -8.57 -3.05 8.72
CA ILE A 135 -9.41 -3.08 7.51
C ILE A 135 -9.17 -1.82 6.71
N GLY A 136 -8.84 -1.97 5.43
CA GLY A 136 -8.61 -0.85 4.51
C GLY A 136 -7.38 -1.04 3.64
N SER A 137 -6.54 0.00 3.52
CA SER A 137 -5.31 -0.01 2.74
C SER A 137 -4.16 -0.62 3.53
N LEU A 138 -3.73 -1.81 3.15
CA LEU A 138 -2.74 -2.60 3.86
C LEU A 138 -1.42 -2.70 3.09
N MET A 139 -0.32 -2.81 3.81
CA MET A 139 1.01 -3.14 3.30
C MET A 139 1.54 -4.40 4.02
N PRO A 140 1.00 -5.60 3.72
CA PRO A 140 1.37 -6.81 4.41
C PRO A 140 2.83 -7.21 4.18
N ARG A 141 3.47 -7.74 5.22
CA ARG A 141 4.80 -8.36 5.19
C ARG A 141 4.71 -9.75 5.80
N LEU A 142 4.05 -10.65 5.07
CA LEU A 142 3.81 -12.02 5.50
C LEU A 142 4.50 -12.99 4.54
N PRO A 143 4.82 -14.22 4.96
CA PRO A 143 5.44 -15.22 4.07
C PRO A 143 4.66 -15.50 2.78
N VAL A 144 3.33 -15.37 2.82
CA VAL A 144 2.43 -15.62 1.69
C VAL A 144 2.12 -14.39 0.86
N VAL A 145 2.33 -13.18 1.40
CA VAL A 145 2.10 -11.91 0.69
C VAL A 145 3.00 -10.81 1.21
N GLN A 146 3.77 -10.21 0.32
CA GLN A 146 4.63 -9.07 0.62
C GLN A 146 4.35 -7.94 -0.35
N PHE A 147 4.14 -6.73 0.18
CA PHE A 147 4.02 -5.56 -0.67
C PHE A 147 5.35 -5.20 -1.31
N ASN A 148 5.30 -4.70 -2.52
CA ASN A 148 6.48 -4.26 -3.25
C ASN A 148 6.75 -2.77 -2.99
N ASP A 149 7.96 -2.45 -2.53
CA ASP A 149 8.40 -1.08 -2.21
C ASP A 149 9.72 -0.72 -2.92
N THR A 150 9.93 -1.22 -4.13
CA THR A 150 11.18 -1.06 -4.88
C THR A 150 11.16 0.11 -5.86
N ARG A 151 10.24 1.06 -5.74
CA ARG A 151 10.10 2.24 -6.60
C ARG A 151 9.67 3.45 -5.77
N LEU A 152 9.12 4.46 -6.45
CA LEU A 152 8.73 5.75 -5.85
C LEU A 152 7.70 5.60 -4.75
N HIS A 153 6.64 4.82 -5.02
CA HIS A 153 5.58 4.52 -4.05
C HIS A 153 5.55 3.03 -3.71
N PRO A 154 5.06 2.65 -2.52
CA PRO A 154 4.78 1.26 -2.19
C PRO A 154 3.53 0.75 -2.92
N GLN A 155 3.49 -0.54 -3.17
CA GLN A 155 2.27 -1.28 -3.49
C GLN A 155 1.39 -1.36 -2.25
N THR A 156 0.07 -1.21 -2.41
CA THR A 156 -0.90 -1.37 -1.32
C THR A 156 -2.00 -2.33 -1.71
N PHE A 157 -2.61 -2.95 -0.71
CA PHE A 157 -3.72 -3.89 -0.90
C PHE A 157 -4.96 -3.38 -0.15
N GLN A 158 -6.14 -3.64 -0.70
CA GLN A 158 -7.40 -3.42 -0.01
C GLN A 158 -7.87 -4.73 0.61
N GLY A 159 -8.21 -4.73 1.90
CA GLY A 159 -8.64 -5.95 2.57
C GLY A 159 -8.68 -5.84 4.08
N GLY A 160 -8.64 -6.99 4.74
CA GLY A 160 -8.59 -7.14 6.19
C GLY A 160 -7.47 -8.06 6.62
N LEU A 161 -6.88 -7.74 7.76
CA LEU A 161 -5.83 -8.53 8.45
C LEU A 161 -6.14 -8.57 9.93
N LEU A 162 -6.30 -9.77 10.46
CA LEU A 162 -6.41 -10.07 11.90
C LEU A 162 -5.10 -10.67 12.39
N GLU A 163 -4.49 -10.03 13.37
CA GLU A 163 -3.30 -10.51 14.10
C GLU A 163 -3.73 -10.88 15.51
N VAL A 164 -3.46 -12.11 15.95
CA VAL A 164 -3.84 -12.66 17.26
C VAL A 164 -2.60 -13.08 18.01
N ASN A 165 -2.38 -12.49 19.20
CA ASN A 165 -1.20 -12.71 20.04
C ASN A 165 -1.60 -12.97 21.53
N GLU A 166 -2.70 -13.71 21.74
CA GLU A 166 -3.26 -13.97 23.09
C GLU A 166 -2.52 -15.05 23.84
N ILE A 167 -1.73 -15.88 23.16
CA ILE A 167 -0.98 -17.00 23.75
C ILE A 167 0.52 -16.70 23.64
N ASP A 168 1.23 -16.78 24.73
CA ASP A 168 2.67 -16.58 24.75
C ASP A 168 3.40 -17.49 23.78
N GLY A 169 4.26 -16.91 22.97
CA GLY A 169 5.01 -17.61 21.95
C GLY A 169 4.22 -17.95 20.66
N LEU A 170 2.90 -17.75 20.61
CA LEU A 170 2.07 -18.01 19.44
C LEU A 170 1.55 -16.71 18.84
N ALA A 171 1.95 -16.44 17.60
CA ALA A 171 1.40 -15.37 16.77
C ALA A 171 0.61 -15.97 15.61
N LEU A 172 -0.68 -15.64 15.49
CA LEU A 172 -1.54 -16.07 14.39
C LEU A 172 -1.92 -14.89 13.51
N GLN A 173 -2.07 -15.14 12.21
CA GLN A 173 -2.50 -14.15 11.21
C GLN A 173 -3.56 -14.75 10.30
N PHE A 174 -4.62 -14.00 10.09
CA PHE A 174 -5.72 -14.35 9.20
C PHE A 174 -6.06 -13.12 8.36
N GLY A 175 -6.39 -13.32 7.11
CA GLY A 175 -6.79 -12.17 6.32
C GLY A 175 -7.38 -12.52 4.97
N GLN A 176 -7.97 -11.48 4.39
CA GLN A 176 -8.47 -11.49 3.04
C GLN A 176 -8.08 -10.19 2.35
N LEU A 177 -7.46 -10.29 1.19
CA LEU A 177 -7.22 -9.17 0.30
C LEU A 177 -8.17 -9.28 -0.90
N ARG A 178 -8.60 -8.13 -1.42
CA ARG A 178 -9.57 -8.01 -2.50
C ARG A 178 -9.00 -7.35 -3.74
N GLN A 179 -8.19 -6.35 -3.55
CA GLN A 179 -7.63 -5.56 -4.64
C GLN A 179 -6.19 -5.17 -4.33
N VAL A 180 -5.45 -4.87 -5.37
CA VAL A 180 -4.09 -4.33 -5.29
C VAL A 180 -4.01 -2.99 -6.02
N LYS A 181 -3.33 -2.03 -5.42
CA LYS A 181 -2.89 -0.81 -6.11
C LYS A 181 -1.39 -0.92 -6.35
N GLN A 182 -1.00 -0.89 -7.61
CA GLN A 182 0.39 -0.97 -8.01
C GLN A 182 1.16 0.31 -7.67
N ARG A 183 2.49 0.20 -7.62
CA ARG A 183 3.41 1.29 -7.25
C ARG A 183 3.33 2.52 -8.16
N ASP A 184 3.04 2.31 -9.42
CA ASP A 184 2.95 3.30 -10.50
C ASP A 184 1.51 3.42 -11.02
N SER A 185 0.53 3.28 -10.13
CA SER A 185 -0.88 3.39 -10.47
C SER A 185 -1.66 4.10 -9.36
N THR A 186 -2.74 4.77 -9.74
CA THR A 186 -3.75 5.32 -8.83
C THR A 186 -4.97 4.41 -8.72
N ASN A 187 -5.08 3.40 -9.60
CA ASN A 187 -6.21 2.50 -9.65
C ASN A 187 -5.99 1.27 -8.77
N ALA A 188 -7.04 0.81 -8.11
CA ALA A 188 -7.12 -0.53 -7.55
C ALA A 188 -7.55 -1.50 -8.67
N GLU A 189 -6.90 -2.65 -8.72
CA GLU A 189 -7.15 -3.71 -9.69
C GLU A 189 -7.23 -5.07 -9.01
N ASP A 190 -7.73 -6.07 -9.74
CA ASP A 190 -7.81 -7.44 -9.24
C ASP A 190 -6.42 -7.99 -8.88
N LEU A 191 -6.40 -8.88 -7.92
CA LEU A 191 -5.21 -9.56 -7.47
C LEU A 191 -4.68 -10.53 -8.53
N GLY A 192 -3.37 -10.72 -8.55
CA GLY A 192 -2.74 -11.67 -9.46
C GLY A 192 -1.37 -12.09 -8.94
N ILE A 193 -0.92 -13.28 -9.32
CA ILE A 193 0.40 -13.80 -8.94
C ILE A 193 1.52 -12.90 -9.49
N THR A 194 1.28 -12.28 -10.63
CA THR A 194 2.23 -11.34 -11.25
C THR A 194 1.53 -10.06 -11.65
N ARG A 195 2.27 -8.97 -11.64
CA ARG A 195 1.78 -7.68 -12.10
C ARG A 195 1.32 -7.76 -13.56
N GLY A 196 0.04 -7.44 -13.76
CA GLY A 196 -0.60 -7.38 -15.07
C GLY A 196 -0.38 -8.67 -15.87
N ASN A 197 -1.39 -9.31 -16.31
CA ASN A 197 -1.43 -10.57 -17.04
C ASN A 197 -0.44 -10.71 -18.23
N LYS A 198 0.50 -9.80 -18.38
CA LYS A 198 1.41 -9.68 -19.53
C LYS A 198 2.55 -10.71 -19.55
N ARG A 199 2.79 -11.46 -18.45
CA ARG A 199 3.84 -12.48 -18.41
C ARG A 199 3.34 -13.92 -18.30
N ASN A 200 2.04 -14.15 -18.17
CA ASN A 200 1.47 -15.49 -18.23
C ASN A 200 1.26 -15.95 -19.69
N VAL A 201 2.25 -15.72 -20.51
CA VAL A 201 2.26 -16.22 -21.89
C VAL A 201 2.29 -17.75 -21.92
N LEU A 202 2.73 -18.40 -20.85
CA LEU A 202 2.81 -19.87 -20.76
C LEU A 202 1.53 -20.51 -20.21
N ALA A 203 0.65 -19.76 -19.60
CA ALA A 203 -0.57 -20.29 -19.01
C ALA A 203 -1.74 -19.40 -19.41
N GLY A 204 -2.15 -19.49 -20.65
CA GLY A 204 -3.25 -18.74 -21.22
C GLY A 204 -4.25 -18.22 -20.18
N ARG A 205 -4.34 -16.91 -20.01
CA ARG A 205 -5.33 -16.18 -19.23
C ARG A 205 -5.53 -16.71 -17.80
N HIS A 206 -4.75 -16.23 -16.86
CA HIS A 206 -5.23 -16.20 -15.49
C HIS A 206 -6.03 -14.91 -15.31
N PRO A 207 -7.36 -14.99 -15.19
CA PRO A 207 -8.14 -13.86 -14.75
C PRO A 207 -7.59 -13.40 -13.40
N GLY A 208 -7.59 -12.09 -13.15
CA GLY A 208 -7.35 -11.58 -11.81
C GLY A 208 -8.35 -12.22 -10.84
N SER A 209 -7.96 -12.35 -9.59
CA SER A 209 -8.86 -12.78 -8.52
C SER A 209 -9.29 -11.55 -7.72
N ASP A 210 -10.56 -11.49 -7.38
CA ASP A 210 -11.10 -10.49 -6.45
C ASP A 210 -10.96 -10.92 -4.98
N ARG A 211 -10.25 -12.05 -4.75
CA ARG A 211 -10.12 -12.64 -3.43
C ARG A 211 -8.79 -13.39 -3.27
N PHE A 212 -8.09 -13.06 -2.19
CA PHE A 212 -6.93 -13.79 -1.71
C PHE A 212 -7.09 -14.01 -0.21
N ASP A 213 -7.36 -15.24 0.17
CA ASP A 213 -7.51 -15.63 1.57
C ASP A 213 -6.20 -16.21 2.07
N PHE A 214 -5.84 -15.87 3.31
CA PHE A 214 -4.67 -16.43 3.95
C PHE A 214 -4.86 -16.64 5.44
N ALA A 215 -4.17 -17.66 5.95
CA ALA A 215 -4.07 -17.95 7.37
C ALA A 215 -2.68 -18.49 7.66
N GLY A 216 -2.16 -18.16 8.82
CA GLY A 216 -0.87 -18.69 9.23
C GLY A 216 -0.56 -18.42 10.68
N GLY A 217 0.54 -18.97 11.14
CA GLY A 217 1.02 -18.76 12.48
C GLY A 217 2.47 -19.12 12.63
N THR A 218 3.06 -18.53 13.66
CA THR A 218 4.42 -18.79 14.10
C THR A 218 4.39 -19.14 15.57
N TYR A 219 5.00 -20.23 15.96
CA TYR A 219 5.19 -20.61 17.33
C TYR A 219 6.67 -20.58 17.70
N ARG A 220 7.01 -19.88 18.76
CA ARG A 220 8.37 -19.76 19.29
C ARG A 220 8.54 -20.75 20.44
N TRP A 221 9.26 -21.83 20.16
CA TRP A 221 9.57 -22.89 21.14
C TRP A 221 10.61 -22.45 22.18
N SER A 222 11.54 -21.63 21.75
CA SER A 222 12.59 -21.07 22.59
C SER A 222 13.15 -19.79 21.98
N GLU A 223 14.12 -19.16 22.60
CA GLU A 223 14.84 -17.99 22.04
C GLU A 223 15.57 -18.31 20.71
N ARG A 224 15.86 -19.58 20.44
CA ARG A 224 16.63 -20.03 19.26
C ARG A 224 15.85 -20.86 18.26
N LEU A 225 14.62 -21.26 18.61
CA LEU A 225 13.83 -22.14 17.77
C LEU A 225 12.39 -21.60 17.62
N SER A 226 11.98 -21.41 16.39
CA SER A 226 10.59 -21.14 16.02
C SER A 226 10.17 -21.97 14.82
N SER A 227 8.89 -22.23 14.69
CA SER A 227 8.27 -22.86 13.53
C SER A 227 7.12 -22.02 13.02
N SER A 228 6.95 -21.98 11.70
CA SER A 228 5.88 -21.22 11.05
C SER A 228 5.18 -22.10 10.03
N TYR A 229 3.87 -21.94 9.95
CA TYR A 229 3.06 -22.52 8.90
C TYR A 229 2.10 -21.47 8.35
N HIS A 230 2.03 -21.35 7.03
CA HIS A 230 1.17 -20.40 6.34
C HIS A 230 0.50 -21.08 5.14
N TYR A 231 -0.78 -20.78 4.95
CA TYR A 231 -1.60 -21.22 3.82
C TYR A 231 -2.21 -20.01 3.15
N ALA A 232 -2.31 -20.03 1.84
CA ALA A 232 -2.98 -18.99 1.07
C ALA A 232 -3.67 -19.58 -0.16
N ASN A 233 -4.77 -18.95 -0.57
CA ASN A 233 -5.55 -19.25 -1.75
C ASN A 233 -5.92 -17.96 -2.50
N LEU A 234 -5.65 -17.95 -3.82
CA LEU A 234 -5.92 -16.84 -4.74
C LEU A 234 -6.99 -17.23 -5.75
#